data_95b1e306e5ecf839aad307b1795a259e
#
_entry.id   95b1e306e5ecf839aad307b1795a259e
#
_cell.length_a   1.000
_cell.length_b   1.000
_cell.length_c   1.000
_cell.angle_alpha   90.00
_cell.angle_beta   90.00
_cell.angle_gamma   90.00
#
_symmetry.space_group_name_H-M   'P 1'
#
loop_
_entity.id
_entity.type
_entity.pdbx_description
1 polymer ?
#
loop_
_entity_poly.entity_id
_entity_poly.type
_entity_poly.pdbx_seq_one_letter_code
_entity_poly.pdbx_strand_id
1 'polypeptide(L)'
;MSIDQALAKTRGGFFARLFGRGEEKLTAEWLDSLEEALLRADLSVSLVDPLMAQLRDLLTTGEVKSVEKALAAVRETLVAAVAGDVRLRGEGERPRVILVVGVNGSGKTTTAAKLAKRLKDSGERPLLAAADTFRAAATLQLERWAERVDVPVVSGKPDGDPAAVVFDAVNAANARGNTTVIADTAGRLHTKGQLMDELGKIVRVTGRARAGAPDEVLLVLDGTAGQNAIQQARQFTATAAVTGLVVTKLDGTAKGGAVFAIAHELKLPVKLLGVGEKADDLVPMDPTAFVNALLPMPR
;
A
#
# COMPACT_ATOMS: atom_id res chain seq x y z
N MET A 1 3.03 -4.29 16.01
CA MET A 1 2.10 -3.20 16.43
C MET A 1 0.75 -3.43 15.77
N SER A 2 -0.39 -3.15 16.44
CA SER A 2 -1.72 -3.29 15.81
C SER A 2 -2.04 -2.09 14.90
N ILE A 3 -3.01 -2.26 13.97
CA ILE A 3 -3.52 -1.18 13.11
C ILE A 3 -4.02 -0.02 13.96
N ASP A 4 -4.75 -0.30 15.05
CA ASP A 4 -5.25 0.71 16.01
C ASP A 4 -4.12 1.53 16.64
N GLN A 5 -3.03 0.89 17.04
CA GLN A 5 -1.87 1.58 17.62
C GLN A 5 -1.15 2.46 16.59
N ALA A 6 -1.01 1.97 15.36
CA ALA A 6 -0.37 2.71 14.27
C ALA A 6 -1.15 3.97 13.89
N LEU A 7 -2.48 3.89 13.89
CA LEU A 7 -3.37 4.99 13.51
C LEU A 7 -3.83 5.86 14.70
N ALA A 8 -3.36 5.60 15.91
CA ALA A 8 -3.77 6.36 17.10
C ALA A 8 -3.51 7.87 16.98
N LYS A 9 -2.41 8.27 16.33
CA LYS A 9 -2.10 9.70 16.07
C LYS A 9 -2.99 10.30 14.99
N THR A 10 -3.34 9.52 13.97
CA THR A 10 -4.25 9.92 12.88
C THR A 10 -5.67 10.13 13.42
N ARG A 11 -6.09 9.32 14.39
CA ARG A 11 -7.37 9.41 15.09
C ARG A 11 -7.58 10.75 15.82
N GLY A 12 -6.52 11.35 16.37
CA GLY A 12 -6.53 12.66 17.04
C GLY A 12 -6.67 13.86 16.09
N GLY A 13 -6.68 13.63 14.79
CA GLY A 13 -6.80 14.66 13.77
C GLY A 13 -8.23 15.15 13.55
N PHE A 14 -8.51 15.57 12.33
CA PHE A 14 -9.73 16.27 11.95
C PHE A 14 -11.02 15.46 12.16
N PHE A 15 -11.00 14.14 11.90
CA PHE A 15 -12.17 13.28 12.13
C PHE A 15 -12.62 13.24 13.59
N ALA A 16 -11.70 13.32 14.56
CA ALA A 16 -12.06 13.33 15.98
C ALA A 16 -12.89 14.57 16.37
N ARG A 17 -12.71 15.70 15.70
CA ARG A 17 -13.49 16.93 15.95
C ARG A 17 -14.91 16.86 15.41
N LEU A 18 -15.13 16.17 14.30
CA LEU A 18 -16.45 15.94 13.71
C LEU A 18 -17.26 14.92 14.50
N PHE A 19 -16.60 13.88 15.01
CA PHE A 19 -17.26 12.76 15.67
C PHE A 19 -17.30 12.85 17.20
N GLY A 20 -16.61 13.84 17.78
CA GLY A 20 -16.53 14.03 19.23
C GLY A 20 -17.71 14.77 19.86
N ARG A 21 -18.67 15.29 19.06
CA ARG A 21 -19.88 15.96 19.53
C ARG A 21 -21.05 14.99 19.47
N GLY A 22 -21.19 14.17 20.51
CA GLY A 22 -22.38 13.35 20.71
C GLY A 22 -23.64 14.22 20.75
N GLU A 23 -24.75 13.75 20.14
CA GLU A 23 -26.08 14.36 20.10
C GLU A 23 -26.34 15.52 19.11
N GLU A 24 -25.52 15.73 18.09
CA GLU A 24 -25.89 16.65 17.02
C GLU A 24 -27.00 16.04 16.14
N LYS A 25 -28.05 16.82 15.86
CA LYS A 25 -29.07 16.44 14.87
C LYS A 25 -28.43 16.45 13.49
N LEU A 26 -28.77 15.48 12.68
CA LEU A 26 -28.37 15.46 11.29
C LEU A 26 -29.06 16.63 10.56
N THR A 27 -28.30 17.60 10.11
CA THR A 27 -28.75 18.79 9.38
C THR A 27 -27.98 18.94 8.08
N ALA A 28 -28.43 19.82 7.19
CA ALA A 28 -27.70 20.15 5.97
C ALA A 28 -26.33 20.75 6.29
N GLU A 29 -26.22 21.62 7.28
CA GLU A 29 -24.98 22.26 7.72
C GLU A 29 -23.99 21.22 8.28
N TRP A 30 -24.51 20.17 8.96
CA TRP A 30 -23.67 19.08 9.42
C TRP A 30 -23.10 18.27 8.24
N LEU A 31 -23.92 18.03 7.21
CA LEU A 31 -23.46 17.35 5.97
C LEU A 31 -22.41 18.19 5.25
N ASP A 32 -22.57 19.51 5.15
CA ASP A 32 -21.57 20.41 4.55
C ASP A 32 -20.24 20.37 5.33
N SER A 33 -20.32 20.33 6.65
CA SER A 33 -19.13 20.19 7.52
C SER A 33 -18.46 18.82 7.34
N LEU A 34 -19.23 17.75 7.13
CA LEU A 34 -18.72 16.41 6.85
C LEU A 34 -18.00 16.37 5.50
N GLU A 35 -18.61 16.96 4.45
CA GLU A 35 -18.01 17.04 3.13
C GLU A 35 -16.65 17.73 3.16
N GLU A 36 -16.59 18.93 3.79
CA GLU A 36 -15.34 19.64 3.98
C GLU A 36 -14.29 18.80 4.72
N ALA A 37 -14.72 18.04 5.72
CA ALA A 37 -13.88 17.16 6.49
C ALA A 37 -13.27 16.02 5.65
N LEU A 38 -14.09 15.35 4.85
CA LEU A 38 -13.67 14.27 3.99
C LEU A 38 -12.65 14.76 2.95
N LEU A 39 -12.91 15.91 2.32
CA LEU A 39 -12.00 16.53 1.35
C LEU A 39 -10.67 16.98 1.99
N ARG A 40 -10.72 17.60 3.19
CA ARG A 40 -9.51 17.97 3.94
C ARG A 40 -8.68 16.77 4.42
N ALA A 41 -9.30 15.61 4.55
CA ALA A 41 -8.61 14.36 4.86
C ALA A 41 -7.95 13.73 3.63
N ASP A 42 -7.93 14.41 2.48
CA ASP A 42 -7.39 13.95 1.19
C ASP A 42 -8.19 12.80 0.53
N LEU A 43 -9.50 12.64 0.85
CA LEU A 43 -10.35 11.77 0.03
C LEU A 43 -10.58 12.41 -1.35
N SER A 44 -10.76 11.59 -2.39
CA SER A 44 -11.04 12.11 -3.73
C SER A 44 -12.48 12.58 -3.87
N VAL A 45 -12.69 13.61 -4.69
CA VAL A 45 -14.02 14.12 -5.05
C VAL A 45 -14.88 12.99 -5.64
N SER A 46 -14.29 12.10 -6.45
CA SER A 46 -14.96 10.95 -7.04
C SER A 46 -15.53 9.95 -6.02
N LEU A 47 -15.01 9.94 -4.78
CA LEU A 47 -15.51 9.13 -3.67
C LEU A 47 -16.48 9.93 -2.79
N VAL A 48 -16.22 11.22 -2.58
CA VAL A 48 -16.99 12.09 -1.69
C VAL A 48 -18.33 12.48 -2.30
N ASP A 49 -18.37 12.92 -3.55
CA ASP A 49 -19.60 13.42 -4.19
C ASP A 49 -20.75 12.40 -4.20
N PRO A 50 -20.56 11.13 -4.63
CA PRO A 50 -21.64 10.15 -4.59
C PRO A 50 -22.14 9.87 -3.17
N LEU A 51 -21.22 9.81 -2.20
CA LEU A 51 -21.56 9.61 -0.79
C LEU A 51 -22.40 10.78 -0.26
N MET A 52 -21.99 12.01 -0.54
CA MET A 52 -22.71 13.20 -0.08
C MET A 52 -24.08 13.34 -0.75
N ALA A 53 -24.18 13.01 -2.05
CA ALA A 53 -25.47 12.97 -2.76
C ALA A 53 -26.42 11.96 -2.10
N GLN A 54 -25.93 10.75 -1.81
CA GLN A 54 -26.72 9.74 -1.11
C GLN A 54 -27.17 10.20 0.28
N LEU A 55 -26.29 10.80 1.08
CA LEU A 55 -26.63 11.27 2.44
C LEU A 55 -27.64 12.42 2.42
N ARG A 56 -27.54 13.34 1.45
CA ARG A 56 -28.52 14.45 1.29
C ARG A 56 -29.90 13.91 0.86
N ASP A 57 -29.95 12.91 0.01
CA ASP A 57 -31.20 12.25 -0.39
C ASP A 57 -31.85 11.55 0.80
N LEU A 58 -31.08 10.76 1.56
CA LEU A 58 -31.55 10.07 2.77
C LEU A 58 -32.02 11.03 3.86
N LEU A 59 -31.41 12.22 3.97
CA LEU A 59 -31.88 13.28 4.88
C LEU A 59 -33.23 13.83 4.39
N THR A 60 -33.38 14.09 3.08
CA THR A 60 -34.59 14.67 2.48
C THR A 60 -35.77 13.70 2.57
N THR A 61 -35.55 12.42 2.34
CA THR A 61 -36.58 11.37 2.45
C THR A 61 -36.93 11.02 3.91
N GLY A 62 -36.09 11.48 4.85
CA GLY A 62 -36.25 11.19 6.28
C GLY A 62 -35.90 9.76 6.68
N GLU A 63 -35.22 9.01 5.82
CA GLU A 63 -34.74 7.65 6.10
C GLU A 63 -33.56 7.66 7.08
N VAL A 64 -32.69 8.66 7.01
CA VAL A 64 -31.60 8.89 7.97
C VAL A 64 -31.89 10.13 8.78
N LYS A 65 -32.10 9.93 10.09
CA LYS A 65 -32.46 10.99 11.06
C LYS A 65 -31.38 11.23 12.11
N SER A 66 -30.32 10.43 12.11
CA SER A 66 -29.26 10.55 13.11
C SER A 66 -27.89 10.59 12.46
N VAL A 67 -26.99 11.34 13.07
CA VAL A 67 -25.57 11.42 12.72
C VAL A 67 -24.93 10.02 12.71
N GLU A 68 -25.31 9.15 13.65
CA GLU A 68 -24.79 7.78 13.73
C GLU A 68 -25.04 6.98 12.44
N LYS A 69 -26.27 7.07 11.89
CA LYS A 69 -26.60 6.39 10.61
C LYS A 69 -25.84 6.99 9.42
N ALA A 70 -25.67 8.31 9.39
CA ALA A 70 -24.85 8.96 8.36
C ALA A 70 -23.39 8.50 8.43
N LEU A 71 -22.84 8.40 9.64
CA LEU A 71 -21.48 7.89 9.86
C LEU A 71 -21.34 6.40 9.52
N ALA A 72 -22.37 5.60 9.71
CA ALA A 72 -22.37 4.21 9.27
C ALA A 72 -22.25 4.12 7.74
N ALA A 73 -23.01 4.92 6.98
CA ALA A 73 -22.90 4.98 5.53
C ALA A 73 -21.50 5.46 5.06
N VAL A 74 -20.90 6.44 5.74
CA VAL A 74 -19.50 6.85 5.49
C VAL A 74 -18.55 5.67 5.68
N ARG A 75 -18.68 4.92 6.78
CA ARG A 75 -17.83 3.74 7.03
C ARG A 75 -17.98 2.68 5.96
N GLU A 76 -19.20 2.34 5.61
CA GLU A 76 -19.47 1.35 4.56
C GLU A 76 -18.83 1.76 3.22
N THR A 77 -18.98 3.01 2.84
CA THR A 77 -18.34 3.56 1.62
C THR A 77 -16.82 3.47 1.68
N LEU A 78 -16.21 3.83 2.81
CA LEU A 78 -14.76 3.78 2.97
C LEU A 78 -14.23 2.34 3.03
N VAL A 79 -14.95 1.43 3.69
CA VAL A 79 -14.62 0.00 3.69
C VAL A 79 -14.68 -0.54 2.26
N ALA A 80 -15.74 -0.24 1.52
CA ALA A 80 -15.88 -0.66 0.13
C ALA A 80 -14.77 -0.10 -0.78
N ALA A 81 -14.33 1.14 -0.54
CA ALA A 81 -13.28 1.79 -1.33
C ALA A 81 -11.90 1.10 -1.24
N VAL A 82 -11.60 0.43 -0.13
CA VAL A 82 -10.33 -0.29 0.09
C VAL A 82 -10.49 -1.81 0.13
N ALA A 83 -11.71 -2.29 0.01
CA ALA A 83 -11.99 -3.73 -0.05
C ALA A 83 -11.43 -4.35 -1.34
N GLY A 84 -10.98 -5.61 -1.23
CA GLY A 84 -10.46 -6.34 -2.38
C GLY A 84 -9.76 -7.63 -1.96
N ASP A 85 -9.19 -8.36 -2.92
CA ASP A 85 -8.42 -9.56 -2.64
C ASP A 85 -7.05 -9.18 -2.06
N VAL A 86 -6.91 -9.35 -0.75
CA VAL A 86 -5.68 -9.05 0.00
C VAL A 86 -4.62 -10.15 -0.12
N ARG A 87 -4.96 -11.31 -0.70
CA ARG A 87 -4.00 -12.42 -0.91
C ARG A 87 -2.94 -12.02 -1.94
N LEU A 88 -1.73 -12.44 -1.71
CA LEU A 88 -0.66 -12.29 -2.70
C LEU A 88 -0.91 -13.25 -3.86
N ARG A 89 -0.78 -12.76 -5.09
CA ARG A 89 -0.93 -13.57 -6.30
C ARG A 89 0.22 -14.60 -6.47
N GLY A 90 0.03 -15.57 -7.34
CA GLY A 90 1.05 -16.58 -7.67
C GLY A 90 1.21 -17.64 -6.58
N GLU A 91 0.21 -17.89 -5.76
CA GLU A 91 0.21 -19.03 -4.85
C GLU A 91 0.26 -20.34 -5.66
N GLY A 92 1.24 -21.20 -5.33
CA GLY A 92 1.49 -22.43 -6.10
C GLY A 92 2.58 -22.31 -7.16
N GLU A 93 2.84 -21.13 -7.72
CA GLU A 93 3.96 -20.91 -8.65
C GLU A 93 5.32 -21.01 -7.95
N ARG A 94 6.31 -21.59 -8.65
CA ARG A 94 7.66 -21.81 -8.08
C ARG A 94 8.78 -21.48 -9.08
N PRO A 95 9.68 -20.56 -8.75
CA PRO A 95 9.54 -19.60 -7.65
C PRO A 95 8.48 -18.55 -7.98
N ARG A 96 7.61 -18.20 -7.05
CA ARG A 96 6.76 -17.03 -7.16
C ARG A 96 7.63 -15.75 -7.21
N VAL A 97 7.33 -14.82 -8.10
CA VAL A 97 8.12 -13.60 -8.24
C VAL A 97 7.28 -12.37 -7.89
N ILE A 98 7.72 -11.62 -6.87
CA ILE A 98 7.08 -10.41 -6.36
C ILE A 98 8.02 -9.23 -6.64
N LEU A 99 7.55 -8.24 -7.37
CA LEU A 99 8.26 -6.96 -7.54
C LEU A 99 7.73 -5.93 -6.53
N VAL A 100 8.63 -5.26 -5.82
CA VAL A 100 8.32 -4.17 -4.89
C VAL A 100 8.72 -2.86 -5.55
N VAL A 101 7.74 -2.06 -5.96
CA VAL A 101 7.93 -0.83 -6.74
C VAL A 101 7.41 0.39 -5.99
N GLY A 102 7.80 1.59 -6.40
CA GLY A 102 7.38 2.85 -5.79
C GLY A 102 8.49 3.89 -5.73
N VAL A 103 8.18 5.10 -5.26
CA VAL A 103 9.14 6.21 -5.21
C VAL A 103 10.19 6.04 -4.10
N ASN A 104 11.29 6.80 -4.20
CA ASN A 104 12.29 6.84 -3.13
C ASN A 104 11.66 7.33 -1.82
N GLY A 105 12.05 6.70 -0.72
CA GLY A 105 11.54 7.02 0.62
C GLY A 105 10.17 6.44 0.94
N SER A 106 9.48 5.77 0.00
CA SER A 106 8.17 5.13 0.30
C SER A 106 8.26 3.89 1.18
N GLY A 107 9.45 3.36 1.46
CA GLY A 107 9.65 2.18 2.32
C GLY A 107 9.79 0.85 1.58
N LYS A 108 10.10 0.83 0.27
CA LYS A 108 10.25 -0.39 -0.54
C LYS A 108 11.19 -1.42 0.07
N THR A 109 12.44 -1.02 0.33
CA THR A 109 13.49 -1.90 0.89
C THR A 109 13.04 -2.53 2.22
N THR A 110 12.47 -1.73 3.11
CA THR A 110 11.92 -2.20 4.38
C THR A 110 10.73 -3.13 4.17
N THR A 111 9.85 -2.82 3.23
CA THR A 111 8.69 -3.65 2.88
C THR A 111 9.13 -5.00 2.30
N ALA A 112 10.10 -5.01 1.38
CA ALA A 112 10.64 -6.25 0.80
C ALA A 112 11.18 -7.19 1.88
N ALA A 113 11.96 -6.66 2.82
CA ALA A 113 12.52 -7.44 3.91
C ALA A 113 11.45 -7.96 4.90
N LYS A 114 10.48 -7.11 5.29
CA LYS A 114 9.37 -7.51 6.18
C LYS A 114 8.46 -8.54 5.50
N LEU A 115 8.22 -8.40 4.20
CA LEU A 115 7.48 -9.38 3.42
C LEU A 115 8.21 -10.72 3.37
N ALA A 116 9.53 -10.70 3.17
CA ALA A 116 10.34 -11.92 3.20
C ALA A 116 10.24 -12.62 4.54
N LYS A 117 10.36 -11.88 5.65
CA LYS A 117 10.16 -12.44 6.99
C LYS A 117 8.78 -13.07 7.15
N ARG A 118 7.74 -12.35 6.78
CA ARG A 118 6.35 -12.83 6.88
C ARG A 118 6.13 -14.12 6.11
N LEU A 119 6.65 -14.22 4.88
CA LEU A 119 6.55 -15.44 4.06
C LEU A 119 7.37 -16.58 4.66
N LYS A 120 8.56 -16.30 5.19
CA LYS A 120 9.36 -17.29 5.91
C LYS A 120 8.63 -17.85 7.14
N ASP A 121 8.01 -16.98 7.93
CA ASP A 121 7.24 -17.37 9.12
C ASP A 121 6.00 -18.22 8.74
N SER A 122 5.48 -18.08 7.52
CA SER A 122 4.40 -18.93 6.98
C SER A 122 4.90 -20.24 6.33
N GLY A 123 6.20 -20.55 6.44
CA GLY A 123 6.81 -21.79 5.93
C GLY A 123 7.32 -21.71 4.50
N GLU A 124 7.35 -20.55 3.87
CA GLU A 124 7.98 -20.34 2.57
C GLU A 124 9.51 -20.20 2.69
N ARG A 125 10.20 -20.34 1.58
CA ARG A 125 11.65 -20.11 1.47
C ARG A 125 11.92 -18.94 0.54
N PRO A 126 11.78 -17.68 1.04
CA PRO A 126 11.99 -16.50 0.23
C PRO A 126 13.47 -16.27 -0.10
N LEU A 127 13.72 -15.57 -1.21
CA LEU A 127 14.99 -15.02 -1.64
C LEU A 127 14.80 -13.54 -1.99
N LEU A 128 15.64 -12.66 -1.46
CA LEU A 128 15.62 -11.24 -1.79
C LEU A 128 16.49 -10.96 -3.01
N ALA A 129 16.09 -10.00 -3.85
CA ALA A 129 16.89 -9.48 -4.96
C ALA A 129 17.08 -7.96 -4.80
N ALA A 130 18.34 -7.52 -4.68
CA ALA A 130 18.72 -6.11 -4.51
C ALA A 130 18.81 -5.42 -5.89
N ALA A 131 17.65 -5.09 -6.48
CA ALA A 131 17.55 -4.49 -7.80
C ALA A 131 17.53 -2.93 -7.78
N ASP A 132 17.81 -2.28 -6.65
CA ASP A 132 18.17 -0.84 -6.60
C ASP A 132 19.69 -0.69 -6.71
N THR A 133 20.25 -1.05 -7.86
CA THR A 133 21.72 -1.10 -8.08
C THR A 133 22.39 0.24 -8.12
N PHE A 134 21.66 1.31 -8.40
CA PHE A 134 22.18 2.67 -8.47
C PHE A 134 22.44 3.32 -7.10
N ARG A 135 21.93 2.71 -6.04
CA ARG A 135 22.10 3.20 -4.68
C ARG A 135 22.81 2.16 -3.83
N ALA A 136 24.14 2.27 -3.78
CA ALA A 136 24.95 1.36 -2.94
C ALA A 136 24.44 1.27 -1.50
N ALA A 137 23.96 2.37 -0.93
CA ALA A 137 23.36 2.39 0.40
C ALA A 137 22.05 1.57 0.48
N ALA A 138 21.26 1.49 -0.61
CA ALA A 138 20.04 0.70 -0.64
C ALA A 138 20.34 -0.81 -0.66
N THR A 139 21.31 -1.22 -1.47
CA THR A 139 21.80 -2.62 -1.48
C THR A 139 22.29 -3.03 -0.10
N LEU A 140 23.18 -2.25 0.53
CA LEU A 140 23.66 -2.50 1.89
C LEU A 140 22.52 -2.51 2.93
N GLN A 141 21.53 -1.64 2.76
CA GLN A 141 20.36 -1.64 3.64
C GLN A 141 19.55 -2.95 3.51
N LEU A 142 19.33 -3.42 2.28
CA LEU A 142 18.61 -4.67 2.06
C LEU A 142 19.41 -5.87 2.59
N GLU A 143 20.73 -5.90 2.41
CA GLU A 143 21.61 -6.95 2.95
C GLU A 143 21.55 -7.01 4.49
N ARG A 144 21.63 -5.87 5.17
CA ARG A 144 21.48 -5.80 6.64
C ARG A 144 20.09 -6.26 7.10
N TRP A 145 19.04 -5.93 6.33
CA TRP A 145 17.73 -6.46 6.60
C TRP A 145 17.65 -7.98 6.39
N ALA A 146 18.23 -8.47 5.29
CA ALA A 146 18.30 -9.90 4.97
C ALA A 146 18.95 -10.70 6.10
N GLU A 147 20.11 -10.22 6.62
CA GLU A 147 20.76 -10.79 7.81
C GLU A 147 19.85 -10.79 9.03
N ARG A 148 19.18 -9.66 9.33
CA ARG A 148 18.28 -9.55 10.49
C ARG A 148 17.11 -10.52 10.46
N VAL A 149 16.54 -10.76 9.25
CA VAL A 149 15.38 -11.65 9.08
C VAL A 149 15.80 -13.07 8.69
N ASP A 150 17.10 -13.32 8.56
CA ASP A 150 17.70 -14.58 8.17
C ASP A 150 17.08 -15.11 6.85
N VAL A 151 17.19 -14.30 5.79
CA VAL A 151 16.72 -14.59 4.43
C VAL A 151 17.87 -14.33 3.45
N PRO A 152 18.18 -15.24 2.52
CA PRO A 152 19.24 -15.02 1.56
C PRO A 152 18.92 -13.86 0.61
N VAL A 153 19.97 -13.19 0.12
CA VAL A 153 19.88 -12.10 -0.85
C VAL A 153 20.79 -12.33 -2.04
N VAL A 154 20.33 -11.95 -3.22
CA VAL A 154 21.13 -11.82 -4.44
C VAL A 154 21.30 -10.33 -4.72
N SER A 155 22.55 -9.87 -4.80
CA SER A 155 22.92 -8.51 -5.15
C SER A 155 23.82 -8.48 -6.39
N GLY A 156 23.73 -7.41 -7.16
CA GLY A 156 24.57 -7.16 -8.33
C GLY A 156 25.74 -6.24 -8.01
N LYS A 157 26.57 -5.98 -9.02
CA LYS A 157 27.62 -4.95 -8.92
C LYS A 157 26.97 -3.56 -8.80
N PRO A 158 27.57 -2.62 -8.08
CA PRO A 158 27.15 -1.21 -8.11
C PRO A 158 27.01 -0.71 -9.55
N ASP A 159 25.95 0.05 -9.82
CA ASP A 159 25.58 0.56 -11.15
C ASP A 159 25.38 -0.53 -12.23
N GLY A 160 25.24 -1.79 -11.81
CA GLY A 160 24.89 -2.91 -12.68
C GLY A 160 23.45 -2.86 -13.17
N ASP A 161 23.10 -3.73 -14.11
CA ASP A 161 21.75 -3.85 -14.67
C ASP A 161 20.76 -4.43 -13.63
N PRO A 162 19.74 -3.68 -13.15
CA PRO A 162 18.77 -4.19 -12.20
C PRO A 162 17.99 -5.41 -12.70
N ALA A 163 17.72 -5.46 -14.01
CA ALA A 163 17.00 -6.57 -14.61
C ALA A 163 17.83 -7.87 -14.58
N ALA A 164 19.17 -7.76 -14.71
CA ALA A 164 20.06 -8.91 -14.55
C ALA A 164 20.04 -9.46 -13.13
N VAL A 165 20.00 -8.58 -12.12
CA VAL A 165 19.90 -9.00 -10.70
C VAL A 165 18.64 -9.80 -10.44
N VAL A 166 17.49 -9.37 -10.99
CA VAL A 166 16.23 -10.11 -10.84
C VAL A 166 16.29 -11.44 -11.59
N PHE A 167 16.85 -11.46 -12.79
CA PHE A 167 17.03 -12.69 -13.58
C PHE A 167 17.89 -13.71 -12.82
N ASP A 168 19.02 -13.27 -12.28
CA ASP A 168 19.93 -14.11 -11.51
C ASP A 168 19.29 -14.62 -10.22
N ALA A 169 18.48 -13.79 -9.57
CA ALA A 169 17.74 -14.17 -8.36
C ALA A 169 16.69 -15.26 -8.66
N VAL A 170 15.97 -15.18 -9.79
CA VAL A 170 15.02 -16.23 -10.21
C VAL A 170 15.75 -17.54 -10.51
N ASN A 171 16.87 -17.49 -11.23
CA ASN A 171 17.68 -18.67 -11.50
C ASN A 171 18.28 -19.28 -10.22
N ALA A 172 18.78 -18.44 -9.31
CA ALA A 172 19.29 -18.89 -8.02
C ALA A 172 18.19 -19.53 -7.17
N ALA A 173 16.98 -18.96 -7.19
CA ALA A 173 15.82 -19.52 -6.48
C ALA A 173 15.46 -20.91 -7.00
N ASN A 174 15.43 -21.09 -8.33
CA ASN A 174 15.22 -22.41 -8.94
C ASN A 174 16.28 -23.40 -8.49
N ALA A 175 17.56 -23.05 -8.59
CA ALA A 175 18.67 -23.93 -8.25
C ALA A 175 18.72 -24.31 -6.75
N ARG A 176 18.34 -23.38 -5.86
CA ARG A 176 18.39 -23.57 -4.41
C ARG A 176 17.06 -24.06 -3.82
N GLY A 177 16.02 -24.18 -4.63
CA GLY A 177 14.69 -24.56 -4.22
C GLY A 177 13.98 -23.50 -3.37
N ASN A 178 14.33 -22.22 -3.50
CA ASN A 178 13.55 -21.14 -2.90
C ASN A 178 12.16 -21.06 -3.53
N THR A 179 11.14 -20.73 -2.72
CA THR A 179 9.74 -20.75 -3.18
C THR A 179 9.27 -19.39 -3.69
N THR A 180 9.93 -18.32 -3.28
CA THR A 180 9.53 -16.94 -3.64
C THR A 180 10.76 -16.06 -3.81
N VAL A 181 10.77 -15.25 -4.87
CA VAL A 181 11.73 -14.16 -5.09
C VAL A 181 11.01 -12.83 -4.83
N ILE A 182 11.63 -11.94 -4.03
CA ILE A 182 11.12 -10.60 -3.74
C ILE A 182 12.18 -9.60 -4.19
N ALA A 183 11.88 -8.82 -5.23
CA ALA A 183 12.80 -7.85 -5.79
C ALA A 183 12.51 -6.43 -5.27
N ASP A 184 13.49 -5.83 -4.60
CA ASP A 184 13.49 -4.41 -4.23
C ASP A 184 14.03 -3.60 -5.39
N THR A 185 13.20 -2.71 -5.98
CA THR A 185 13.55 -1.94 -7.18
C THR A 185 13.89 -0.48 -6.86
N ALA A 186 14.56 0.19 -7.80
CA ALA A 186 14.80 1.64 -7.72
C ALA A 186 13.51 2.46 -7.68
N GLY A 187 13.60 3.71 -7.21
CA GLY A 187 12.44 4.60 -7.08
C GLY A 187 12.72 6.06 -7.42
N ARG A 188 13.64 6.36 -8.33
CA ARG A 188 14.13 7.71 -8.68
C ARG A 188 13.12 8.50 -9.50
N LEU A 189 12.16 9.15 -8.87
CA LEU A 189 11.10 9.88 -9.58
C LEU A 189 11.57 11.14 -10.32
N HIS A 190 12.73 11.71 -9.95
CA HIS A 190 13.29 12.89 -10.65
C HIS A 190 13.82 12.57 -12.06
N THR A 191 14.09 11.30 -12.37
CA THR A 191 14.40 10.79 -13.71
C THR A 191 13.27 9.89 -14.22
N LYS A 192 12.03 10.41 -14.23
CA LYS A 192 10.81 9.62 -14.46
C LYS A 192 10.86 8.68 -15.67
N GLY A 193 11.32 9.18 -16.83
CA GLY A 193 11.41 8.37 -18.07
C GLY A 193 12.31 7.16 -17.86
N GLN A 194 13.54 7.40 -17.39
CA GLN A 194 14.53 6.35 -17.18
C GLN A 194 14.05 5.29 -16.16
N LEU A 195 13.40 5.72 -15.06
CA LEU A 195 12.84 4.80 -14.07
C LEU A 195 11.77 3.90 -14.66
N MET A 196 10.85 4.44 -15.48
CA MET A 196 9.79 3.67 -16.09
C MET A 196 10.32 2.70 -17.16
N ASP A 197 11.32 3.12 -17.93
CA ASP A 197 12.00 2.26 -18.93
C ASP A 197 12.71 1.09 -18.24
N GLU A 198 13.43 1.37 -17.14
CA GLU A 198 14.12 0.38 -16.32
C GLU A 198 13.13 -0.61 -15.71
N LEU A 199 12.05 -0.11 -15.11
CA LEU A 199 11.01 -0.95 -14.53
C LEU A 199 10.33 -1.84 -15.58
N GLY A 200 10.02 -1.28 -16.75
CA GLY A 200 9.51 -2.04 -17.89
C GLY A 200 10.48 -3.11 -18.38
N LYS A 201 11.80 -2.85 -18.32
CA LYS A 201 12.84 -3.84 -18.61
C LYS A 201 12.84 -4.96 -17.56
N ILE A 202 12.78 -4.60 -16.26
CA ILE A 202 12.70 -5.59 -15.16
C ILE A 202 11.52 -6.53 -15.39
N VAL A 203 10.31 -6.01 -15.63
CA VAL A 203 9.11 -6.81 -15.89
C VAL A 203 9.31 -7.78 -17.05
N ARG A 204 9.81 -7.29 -18.20
CA ARG A 204 10.06 -8.14 -19.37
C ARG A 204 11.08 -9.24 -19.10
N VAL A 205 12.18 -8.90 -18.41
CA VAL A 205 13.26 -9.85 -18.11
C VAL A 205 12.80 -10.89 -17.07
N THR A 206 11.99 -10.48 -16.10
CA THR A 206 11.37 -11.40 -15.15
C THR A 206 10.51 -12.44 -15.85
N GLY A 207 9.72 -12.03 -16.85
CA GLY A 207 8.92 -12.95 -17.69
C GLY A 207 9.75 -13.90 -18.56
N ARG A 208 11.01 -13.52 -18.88
CA ARG A 208 11.96 -14.42 -19.56
C ARG A 208 12.61 -15.42 -18.60
N ALA A 209 12.87 -15.01 -17.36
CA ALA A 209 13.44 -15.89 -16.34
C ALA A 209 12.44 -16.98 -15.91
N ARG A 210 11.15 -16.64 -15.82
CA ARG A 210 10.04 -17.56 -15.60
C ARG A 210 8.80 -17.07 -16.35
N ALA A 211 8.26 -17.93 -17.20
CA ALA A 211 7.05 -17.62 -17.97
C ALA A 211 5.87 -17.26 -17.03
N GLY A 212 5.18 -16.18 -17.34
CA GLY A 212 4.07 -15.67 -16.54
C GLY A 212 4.46 -14.77 -15.36
N ALA A 213 5.75 -14.67 -15.01
CA ALA A 213 6.22 -13.74 -13.99
C ALA A 213 6.33 -12.28 -14.54
N PRO A 214 6.25 -11.26 -13.65
CA PRO A 214 6.03 -11.34 -12.22
C PRO A 214 4.59 -11.76 -11.87
N ASP A 215 4.41 -12.48 -10.77
CA ASP A 215 3.10 -12.91 -10.29
C ASP A 215 2.38 -11.79 -9.52
N GLU A 216 3.15 -11.02 -8.80
CA GLU A 216 2.68 -9.92 -7.98
C GLU A 216 3.57 -8.68 -8.20
N VAL A 217 2.96 -7.53 -8.36
CA VAL A 217 3.65 -6.23 -8.37
C VAL A 217 3.03 -5.35 -7.29
N LEU A 218 3.76 -5.16 -6.21
CA LEU A 218 3.33 -4.37 -5.06
C LEU A 218 3.84 -2.94 -5.16
N LEU A 219 2.93 -1.98 -5.29
CA LEU A 219 3.26 -0.56 -5.22
C LEU A 219 3.26 -0.11 -3.76
N VAL A 220 4.42 0.31 -3.29
CA VAL A 220 4.60 0.85 -1.93
C VAL A 220 4.35 2.35 -1.93
N LEU A 221 3.34 2.76 -1.19
CA LEU A 221 2.91 4.14 -1.02
C LEU A 221 3.22 4.64 0.38
N ASP A 222 3.71 5.87 0.45
CA ASP A 222 3.84 6.61 1.70
C ASP A 222 2.47 7.18 2.08
N GLY A 223 1.90 6.78 3.21
CA GLY A 223 0.61 7.25 3.68
C GLY A 223 0.53 8.76 3.92
N THR A 224 1.68 9.45 3.93
CA THR A 224 1.77 10.91 4.10
C THR A 224 1.75 11.69 2.76
N ALA A 225 1.83 11.01 1.61
CA ALA A 225 2.13 11.63 0.32
C ALA A 225 0.97 12.39 -0.35
N GLY A 226 -0.27 12.33 0.19
CA GLY A 226 -1.43 13.06 -0.34
C GLY A 226 -1.75 12.73 -1.81
N GLN A 227 -2.41 13.67 -2.52
CA GLN A 227 -2.88 13.46 -3.90
C GLN A 227 -1.78 13.25 -4.95
N ASN A 228 -0.55 13.71 -4.70
CA ASN A 228 0.56 13.44 -5.60
C ASN A 228 0.85 11.94 -5.78
N ALA A 229 0.53 11.13 -4.78
CA ALA A 229 0.68 9.69 -4.83
C ALA A 229 -0.25 9.03 -5.88
N ILE A 230 -1.42 9.63 -6.19
CA ILE A 230 -2.36 9.10 -7.20
C ILE A 230 -1.73 9.13 -8.59
N GLN A 231 -1.13 10.27 -8.97
CA GLN A 231 -0.47 10.38 -10.29
C GLN A 231 0.72 9.44 -10.42
N GLN A 232 1.50 9.30 -9.34
CA GLN A 232 2.60 8.34 -9.29
C GLN A 232 2.09 6.91 -9.46
N ALA A 233 1.07 6.54 -8.71
CA ALA A 233 0.47 5.21 -8.76
C ALA A 233 -0.05 4.86 -10.17
N ARG A 234 -0.67 5.80 -10.87
CA ARG A 234 -1.09 5.62 -12.29
C ARG A 234 0.09 5.29 -13.20
N GLN A 235 1.23 5.98 -13.06
CA GLN A 235 2.42 5.75 -13.89
C GLN A 235 3.02 4.36 -13.63
N PHE A 236 3.18 3.98 -12.36
CA PHE A 236 3.65 2.64 -12.01
C PHE A 236 2.72 1.55 -12.52
N THR A 237 1.40 1.76 -12.42
CA THR A 237 0.39 0.79 -12.90
C THR A 237 0.45 0.63 -14.41
N ALA A 238 0.60 1.71 -15.16
CA ALA A 238 0.72 1.67 -16.62
C ALA A 238 2.01 0.95 -17.08
N THR A 239 3.10 1.05 -16.31
CA THR A 239 4.41 0.49 -16.70
C THR A 239 4.59 -0.96 -16.26
N ALA A 240 4.18 -1.28 -15.02
CA ALA A 240 4.50 -2.55 -14.38
C ALA A 240 3.27 -3.41 -14.05
N ALA A 241 2.08 -3.01 -14.51
CA ALA A 241 0.84 -3.73 -14.22
C ALA A 241 0.68 -4.03 -12.72
N VAL A 242 0.74 -3.00 -11.88
CA VAL A 242 0.58 -3.10 -10.41
C VAL A 242 -0.65 -3.94 -10.08
N THR A 243 -0.51 -4.87 -9.15
CA THR A 243 -1.54 -5.83 -8.76
C THR A 243 -2.07 -5.61 -7.35
N GLY A 244 -1.35 -4.82 -6.54
CA GLY A 244 -1.76 -4.49 -5.18
C GLY A 244 -0.95 -3.35 -4.58
N LEU A 245 -1.48 -2.77 -3.52
CA LEU A 245 -0.89 -1.65 -2.80
C LEU A 245 -0.34 -2.10 -1.45
N VAL A 246 0.77 -1.49 -1.05
CA VAL A 246 1.28 -1.54 0.33
C VAL A 246 1.35 -0.12 0.84
N VAL A 247 0.72 0.16 1.96
CA VAL A 247 0.73 1.49 2.57
C VAL A 247 1.64 1.49 3.79
N THR A 248 2.56 2.44 3.83
CA THR A 248 3.56 2.59 4.90
C THR A 248 3.41 3.92 5.62
N LYS A 249 4.13 4.11 6.72
CA LYS A 249 4.20 5.36 7.51
C LYS A 249 2.84 5.87 7.99
N LEU A 250 1.95 4.95 8.30
CA LEU A 250 0.62 5.27 8.81
C LEU A 250 0.66 5.96 10.18
N ASP A 251 1.72 5.74 10.96
CA ASP A 251 1.98 6.34 12.27
C ASP A 251 2.35 7.84 12.20
N GLY A 252 2.73 8.33 11.03
CA GLY A 252 3.14 9.72 10.77
C GLY A 252 2.08 10.60 10.13
N THR A 253 0.92 10.06 9.72
CA THR A 253 -0.05 10.82 8.95
C THR A 253 -1.27 11.24 9.76
N ALA A 254 -1.66 12.51 9.62
CA ALA A 254 -2.99 13.00 10.01
C ALA A 254 -4.03 12.85 8.86
N LYS A 255 -3.62 12.30 7.70
CA LYS A 255 -4.34 12.33 6.43
C LYS A 255 -4.37 10.94 5.79
N GLY A 256 -5.13 10.01 6.33
CA GLY A 256 -5.26 8.65 5.79
C GLY A 256 -6.10 8.53 4.50
N GLY A 257 -6.74 9.62 4.06
CA GLY A 257 -7.70 9.62 2.95
C GLY A 257 -7.12 9.33 1.58
N ALA A 258 -5.84 9.68 1.35
CA ALA A 258 -5.17 9.40 0.07
C ALA A 258 -5.15 7.90 -0.27
N VAL A 259 -5.14 7.02 0.73
CA VAL A 259 -5.19 5.57 0.53
C VAL A 259 -6.51 5.16 -0.12
N PHE A 260 -7.63 5.69 0.38
CA PHE A 260 -8.96 5.44 -0.19
C PHE A 260 -9.07 5.97 -1.61
N ALA A 261 -8.56 7.20 -1.84
CA ALA A 261 -8.56 7.82 -3.15
C ALA A 261 -7.79 6.97 -4.18
N ILE A 262 -6.58 6.51 -3.84
CA ILE A 262 -5.75 5.69 -4.74
C ILE A 262 -6.40 4.34 -5.01
N ALA A 263 -6.85 3.64 -3.96
CA ALA A 263 -7.49 2.34 -4.09
C ALA A 263 -8.75 2.44 -4.96
N HIS A 264 -9.60 3.44 -4.72
CA HIS A 264 -10.83 3.67 -5.46
C HIS A 264 -10.57 4.04 -6.93
N GLU A 265 -9.67 4.99 -7.20
CA GLU A 265 -9.40 5.45 -8.57
C GLU A 265 -8.69 4.43 -9.44
N LEU A 266 -7.78 3.65 -8.86
CA LEU A 266 -7.00 2.65 -9.59
C LEU A 266 -7.66 1.26 -9.56
N LYS A 267 -8.68 1.07 -8.75
CA LYS A 267 -9.33 -0.23 -8.51
C LYS A 267 -8.32 -1.31 -8.10
N LEU A 268 -7.33 -0.91 -7.30
CA LEU A 268 -6.29 -1.78 -6.80
C LEU A 268 -6.52 -2.10 -5.31
N PRO A 269 -6.45 -3.38 -4.90
CA PRO A 269 -6.60 -3.75 -3.51
C PRO A 269 -5.41 -3.25 -2.67
N VAL A 270 -5.68 -2.72 -1.50
CA VAL A 270 -4.65 -2.54 -0.47
C VAL A 270 -4.42 -3.90 0.17
N LYS A 271 -3.22 -4.48 0.00
CA LYS A 271 -2.92 -5.84 0.48
C LYS A 271 -2.26 -5.86 1.83
N LEU A 272 -1.35 -4.92 2.06
CA LEU A 272 -0.50 -4.88 3.25
C LEU A 272 -0.39 -3.46 3.82
N LEU A 273 -0.27 -3.39 5.15
CA LEU A 273 -0.04 -2.16 5.91
C LEU A 273 1.28 -2.24 6.68
N GLY A 274 2.16 -1.26 6.49
CA GLY A 274 3.33 -1.05 7.34
C GLY A 274 2.92 -0.23 8.55
N VAL A 275 2.88 -0.89 9.71
CA VAL A 275 2.33 -0.32 10.96
C VAL A 275 3.40 0.10 11.98
N GLY A 276 4.68 0.06 11.61
CA GLY A 276 5.80 0.44 12.46
C GLY A 276 7.15 0.01 11.90
N GLU A 277 8.20 0.06 12.71
CA GLU A 277 9.60 -0.12 12.29
C GLU A 277 10.15 -1.54 12.50
N LYS A 278 9.49 -2.40 13.29
CA LYS A 278 9.96 -3.75 13.56
C LYS A 278 9.73 -4.67 12.35
N ALA A 279 10.48 -5.77 12.29
CA ALA A 279 10.38 -6.75 11.20
C ALA A 279 8.97 -7.37 11.06
N ASP A 280 8.22 -7.45 12.16
CA ASP A 280 6.84 -7.98 12.19
C ASP A 280 5.77 -6.91 11.93
N ASP A 281 6.16 -5.63 11.78
CA ASP A 281 5.22 -4.54 11.57
C ASP A 281 4.82 -4.39 10.08
N LEU A 282 4.49 -5.50 9.43
CA LEU A 282 3.85 -5.58 8.12
C LEU A 282 2.66 -6.55 8.24
N VAL A 283 1.45 -6.01 8.20
CA VAL A 283 0.23 -6.78 8.44
C VAL A 283 -0.68 -6.79 7.21
N PRO A 284 -1.51 -7.83 7.02
CA PRO A 284 -2.53 -7.82 5.98
C PRO A 284 -3.51 -6.68 6.20
N MET A 285 -4.05 -6.15 5.12
CA MET A 285 -5.14 -5.20 5.17
C MET A 285 -6.40 -5.88 5.72
N ASP A 286 -6.98 -5.27 6.74
CA ASP A 286 -8.34 -5.50 7.19
C ASP A 286 -9.10 -4.19 6.96
N PRO A 287 -9.99 -4.11 5.94
CA PRO A 287 -10.71 -2.88 5.62
C PRO A 287 -11.51 -2.32 6.79
N THR A 288 -12.18 -3.20 7.53
CA THR A 288 -13.02 -2.81 8.67
C THR A 288 -12.18 -2.29 9.83
N ALA A 289 -11.13 -3.02 10.19
CA ALA A 289 -10.19 -2.58 11.24
C ALA A 289 -9.50 -1.26 10.85
N PHE A 290 -9.09 -1.11 9.58
CA PHE A 290 -8.45 0.11 9.09
C PHE A 290 -9.38 1.32 9.18
N VAL A 291 -10.63 1.20 8.69
CA VAL A 291 -11.61 2.29 8.74
C VAL A 291 -11.99 2.61 10.18
N ASN A 292 -12.23 1.62 11.03
CA ASN A 292 -12.56 1.83 12.44
C ASN A 292 -11.41 2.50 13.22
N ALA A 293 -10.17 2.23 12.84
CA ALA A 293 -9.02 2.88 13.45
C ALA A 293 -8.91 4.36 13.05
N LEU A 294 -9.41 4.74 11.86
CA LEU A 294 -9.46 6.13 11.38
C LEU A 294 -10.70 6.87 11.88
N LEU A 295 -11.86 6.20 11.88
CA LEU A 295 -13.16 6.73 12.26
C LEU A 295 -13.64 6.05 13.54
N PRO A 296 -13.29 6.57 14.72
CA PRO A 296 -13.72 5.96 15.98
C PRO A 296 -15.25 5.95 16.07
N MET A 297 -15.80 4.87 16.66
CA MET A 297 -17.22 4.81 16.97
C MET A 297 -17.58 5.92 17.96
N PRO A 298 -18.73 6.61 17.80
CA PRO A 298 -19.26 7.43 18.88
C PRO A 298 -19.43 6.56 20.12
N ARG A 299 -18.96 7.07 21.25
CA ARG A 299 -19.13 6.38 22.56
C ARG A 299 -20.54 6.58 23.05
#